data_edef5e3c11f0fb0f61b2c135cde670bc
#
_entry.id   edef5e3c11f0fb0f61b2c135cde670bc
#
_cell.length_a   1.000
_cell.length_b   1.000
_cell.length_c   1.000
_cell.angle_alpha   90.00
_cell.angle_beta   90.00
_cell.angle_gamma   90.00
#
_symmetry.space_group_name_H-M   'P 1'
#
loop_
_entity.id
_entity.type
_entity.pdbx_description
1 polymer ?
#
loop_
_entity_poly.entity_id
_entity_poly.type
_entity_poly.pdbx_seq_one_letter_code
_entity_poly.pdbx_strand_id
1 'polypeptide(L)'
;MIHLLQPPAMRDLEPFTRLPERFRRTGVRSSWADANRGGQPTDSFLEGPVFDRAGQLYVSDIPFGRIFRIDPAGEWDLVAEYDGEPNGCKFLDDHQLLVTDYRNGLMVVDTRSGAVRPYLERRNSERFKGVNDLVFDSAGNLYFTDQGQTGLHDPTGRLYRLRPDGRLEQLLGNVPSPNGVALSPDERVLYLGVTRGNQVWRVPLMDDGSVSKVSAFFTSYGPSGPDGLAVDEAGRVIVANPGLGIAWVLSPRAEPECVLRSGAGHSLTNIAFGGPERKTLFATESASGSVLRATLDSAGLALHRAAPSTGATR
;
A
#
# COMPACT_ATOMS: atom_id res chain seq x y z
N MET A 1 -25.14 -16.84 7.04
CA MET A 1 -26.23 -16.23 6.25
C MET A 1 -25.84 -14.77 6.06
N ILE A 2 -25.66 -14.33 4.82
CA ILE A 2 -25.26 -12.93 4.53
C ILE A 2 -26.43 -12.04 4.89
N HIS A 3 -26.27 -11.19 5.90
CA HIS A 3 -27.25 -10.16 6.23
C HIS A 3 -27.09 -8.95 5.32
N LEU A 4 -27.34 -9.12 4.03
CA LEU A 4 -27.21 -8.07 3.00
C LEU A 4 -28.02 -6.79 3.30
N LEU A 5 -28.96 -6.87 4.23
CA LEU A 5 -29.85 -5.75 4.58
C LEU A 5 -29.48 -5.07 5.91
N GLN A 6 -28.50 -5.60 6.65
CA GLN A 6 -28.01 -4.93 7.85
C GLN A 6 -26.72 -4.14 7.51
N PRO A 7 -26.67 -2.84 7.81
CA PRO A 7 -25.41 -2.09 7.62
C PRO A 7 -24.35 -2.67 8.55
N PRO A 8 -23.08 -2.71 8.11
CA PRO A 8 -21.95 -3.10 8.96
C PRO A 8 -21.82 -2.14 10.15
N ALA A 9 -21.22 -2.62 11.24
CA ALA A 9 -20.89 -1.78 12.38
C ALA A 9 -20.00 -0.61 11.92
N MET A 10 -20.22 0.59 12.48
CA MET A 10 -19.39 1.75 12.17
C MET A 10 -18.56 2.14 13.39
N ARG A 11 -17.28 2.44 13.17
CA ARG A 11 -16.34 2.91 14.18
C ARG A 11 -15.52 4.06 13.60
N ASP A 12 -15.23 5.04 14.41
CA ASP A 12 -14.34 6.14 14.01
C ASP A 12 -12.89 5.76 14.24
N LEU A 13 -12.02 6.17 13.32
CA LEU A 13 -10.58 6.18 13.49
C LEU A 13 -10.19 7.36 14.37
N GLU A 14 -9.30 7.14 15.32
CA GLU A 14 -8.76 8.17 16.19
C GLU A 14 -7.52 8.81 15.55
N PRO A 15 -7.31 10.14 15.70
CA PRO A 15 -6.05 10.77 15.29
C PRO A 15 -4.87 10.17 16.09
N PHE A 16 -3.81 9.77 15.37
CA PHE A 16 -2.54 9.42 15.98
C PHE A 16 -1.57 10.61 15.93
N THR A 17 -1.30 11.11 14.71
CA THR A 17 -0.43 12.26 14.51
C THR A 17 -0.76 12.94 13.17
N ARG A 18 -0.18 14.11 12.95
CA ARG A 18 -0.33 14.87 11.70
C ARG A 18 1.02 15.40 11.25
N LEU A 19 1.23 15.46 9.93
CA LEU A 19 2.44 16.02 9.34
C LEU A 19 2.67 17.46 9.87
N PRO A 20 3.81 17.70 10.54
CA PRO A 20 4.12 19.03 11.08
C PRO A 20 4.20 20.11 10.01
N GLU A 21 3.82 21.33 10.34
CA GLU A 21 3.81 22.48 9.41
C GLU A 21 5.19 22.73 8.77
N ARG A 22 6.28 22.48 9.51
CA ARG A 22 7.66 22.59 8.98
C ARG A 22 7.95 21.68 7.78
N PHE A 23 7.17 20.64 7.59
CA PHE A 23 7.32 19.70 6.47
C PHE A 23 6.28 19.94 5.36
N ARG A 24 5.29 20.82 5.54
CA ARG A 24 4.33 21.11 4.49
C ARG A 24 4.95 21.95 3.35
N ARG A 25 4.69 21.53 2.13
CA ARG A 25 5.20 22.20 0.91
C ARG A 25 4.12 23.11 0.30
N THR A 26 3.57 24.02 1.11
CA THR A 26 2.50 24.93 0.68
C THR A 26 2.95 25.81 -0.48
N GLY A 27 2.14 25.88 -1.55
CA GLY A 27 2.42 26.69 -2.73
C GLY A 27 3.45 26.11 -3.69
N VAL A 28 4.01 24.93 -3.42
CA VAL A 28 4.95 24.25 -4.31
C VAL A 28 4.16 23.39 -5.30
N ARG A 29 4.41 23.60 -6.62
CA ARG A 29 3.82 22.79 -7.68
C ARG A 29 4.49 21.41 -7.72
N SER A 30 3.69 20.39 -7.97
CA SER A 30 4.16 19.01 -8.13
C SER A 30 3.62 18.41 -9.42
N SER A 31 4.52 17.82 -10.22
CA SER A 31 4.15 17.06 -11.44
C SER A 31 3.17 15.93 -11.13
N TRP A 32 3.34 15.30 -9.98
CA TRP A 32 2.40 14.29 -9.51
C TRP A 32 0.98 14.86 -9.30
N ALA A 33 0.85 16.01 -8.65
CA ALA A 33 -0.44 16.67 -8.45
C ALA A 33 -1.08 17.11 -9.77
N ASP A 34 -0.27 17.58 -10.74
CA ASP A 34 -0.74 17.91 -12.08
C ASP A 34 -1.36 16.67 -12.77
N ALA A 35 -0.69 15.52 -12.69
CA ALA A 35 -1.11 14.28 -13.34
C ALA A 35 -2.28 13.58 -12.63
N ASN A 36 -2.30 13.62 -11.27
CA ASN A 36 -3.20 12.77 -10.49
C ASN A 36 -4.35 13.55 -9.82
N ARG A 37 -4.25 14.87 -9.70
CA ARG A 37 -5.22 15.74 -9.02
C ARG A 37 -5.67 16.93 -9.86
N GLY A 38 -5.39 16.92 -11.17
CA GLY A 38 -5.77 18.01 -12.06
C GLY A 38 -5.12 19.35 -11.69
N GLY A 39 -3.90 19.34 -11.13
CA GLY A 39 -3.16 20.53 -10.74
C GLY A 39 -3.65 21.22 -9.46
N GLN A 40 -4.51 20.56 -8.68
CA GLN A 40 -4.96 21.12 -7.39
C GLN A 40 -3.79 21.27 -6.42
N PRO A 41 -3.70 22.37 -5.67
CA PRO A 41 -2.68 22.56 -4.66
C PRO A 41 -2.60 21.37 -3.71
N THR A 42 -1.38 20.87 -3.53
CA THR A 42 -1.11 19.70 -2.67
C THR A 42 0.16 20.00 -1.90
N ASP A 43 0.10 20.02 -0.59
CA ASP A 43 1.25 20.32 0.28
C ASP A 43 1.88 19.05 0.89
N SER A 44 1.21 17.92 0.78
CA SER A 44 1.67 16.55 1.02
C SER A 44 0.64 15.54 0.50
N PHE A 45 1.05 14.27 0.30
CA PHE A 45 0.16 13.15 0.04
C PHE A 45 0.77 11.88 0.59
N LEU A 46 0.34 11.51 1.81
CA LEU A 46 0.93 10.41 2.58
C LEU A 46 0.46 9.05 2.07
N GLU A 47 1.40 8.11 1.98
CA GLU A 47 1.18 6.75 1.50
C GLU A 47 2.11 5.75 2.16
N GLY A 48 1.98 4.47 1.80
CA GLY A 48 2.91 3.38 2.06
C GLY A 48 3.26 3.13 3.53
N PRO A 49 2.31 3.12 4.47
CA PRO A 49 2.63 2.93 5.88
C PRO A 49 3.24 1.55 6.12
N VAL A 50 4.34 1.50 6.87
CA VAL A 50 4.98 0.25 7.29
C VAL A 50 5.72 0.45 8.60
N PHE A 51 5.78 -0.58 9.43
CA PHE A 51 6.48 -0.57 10.71
C PHE A 51 7.82 -1.31 10.62
N ASP A 52 8.85 -0.74 11.27
CA ASP A 52 10.07 -1.49 11.58
C ASP A 52 9.89 -2.37 12.84
N ARG A 53 10.93 -3.10 13.21
CA ARG A 53 10.92 -3.96 14.42
C ARG A 53 10.95 -3.18 15.72
N ALA A 54 11.39 -1.92 15.69
CA ALA A 54 11.41 -1.04 16.84
C ALA A 54 10.06 -0.33 17.07
N GLY A 55 9.06 -0.57 16.19
CA GLY A 55 7.74 0.05 16.27
C GLY A 55 7.68 1.47 15.71
N GLN A 56 8.71 1.88 14.96
CA GLN A 56 8.68 3.14 14.21
C GLN A 56 7.81 2.95 12.97
N LEU A 57 6.92 3.90 12.71
CA LEU A 57 6.13 3.93 11.49
C LEU A 57 6.87 4.71 10.40
N TYR A 58 6.97 4.15 9.21
CA TYR A 58 7.46 4.86 8.03
C TYR A 58 6.30 5.12 7.08
N VAL A 59 6.30 6.29 6.44
CA VAL A 59 5.34 6.70 5.41
C VAL A 59 6.05 7.41 4.28
N SER A 60 5.55 7.26 3.08
CA SER A 60 5.97 8.05 1.92
C SER A 60 5.13 9.33 1.79
N ASP A 61 5.68 10.33 1.12
CA ASP A 61 4.99 11.53 0.70
C ASP A 61 5.26 11.75 -0.79
N ILE A 62 4.34 11.26 -1.59
CA ILE A 62 4.52 11.04 -3.02
C ILE A 62 4.92 12.31 -3.76
N PRO A 63 4.21 13.45 -3.64
CA PRO A 63 4.43 14.62 -4.51
C PRO A 63 5.82 15.23 -4.39
N PHE A 64 6.53 14.95 -3.30
CA PHE A 64 7.78 15.61 -2.95
C PHE A 64 8.94 14.64 -2.72
N GLY A 65 8.78 13.37 -3.11
CA GLY A 65 9.87 12.39 -3.07
C GLY A 65 10.40 12.11 -1.66
N ARG A 66 9.53 12.13 -0.64
CA ARG A 66 9.98 12.05 0.76
C ARG A 66 9.57 10.76 1.43
N ILE A 67 10.43 10.29 2.33
CA ILE A 67 10.16 9.22 3.27
C ILE A 67 10.31 9.79 4.68
N PHE A 68 9.25 9.65 5.46
CA PHE A 68 9.24 10.03 6.88
C PHE A 68 9.28 8.82 7.79
N ARG A 69 9.87 9.00 8.96
CA ARG A 69 9.77 8.10 10.11
C ARG A 69 8.98 8.81 11.21
N ILE A 70 8.08 8.08 11.84
CA ILE A 70 7.22 8.55 12.92
C ILE A 70 7.42 7.62 14.12
N ASP A 71 7.81 8.18 15.25
CA ASP A 71 8.05 7.41 16.46
C ASP A 71 6.73 7.03 17.17
N PRO A 72 6.74 6.16 18.18
CA PRO A 72 5.54 5.80 18.94
C PRO A 72 4.86 6.96 19.68
N ALA A 73 5.56 8.08 19.88
CA ALA A 73 4.99 9.31 20.44
C ALA A 73 4.32 10.20 19.38
N GLY A 74 4.49 9.87 18.09
CA GLY A 74 3.93 10.63 16.98
C GLY A 74 4.83 11.73 16.43
N GLU A 75 6.11 11.73 16.81
CA GLU A 75 7.09 12.69 16.31
C GLU A 75 7.66 12.28 14.96
N TRP A 76 7.88 13.27 14.08
CA TRP A 76 8.25 13.09 12.69
C TRP A 76 9.69 13.45 12.40
N ASP A 77 10.41 12.53 11.73
CA ASP A 77 11.73 12.73 11.15
C ASP A 77 11.69 12.52 9.63
N LEU A 78 12.37 13.40 8.89
CA LEU A 78 12.63 13.21 7.46
C LEU A 78 13.81 12.24 7.30
N VAL A 79 13.55 11.06 6.73
CA VAL A 79 14.56 10.03 6.48
C VAL A 79 15.28 10.27 5.16
N ALA A 80 14.52 10.54 4.09
CA ALA A 80 15.06 10.78 2.75
C ALA A 80 14.18 11.75 1.97
N GLU A 81 14.80 12.53 1.10
CA GLU A 81 14.16 13.35 0.07
C GLU A 81 14.95 13.18 -1.23
N TYR A 82 14.30 12.81 -2.33
CA TYR A 82 14.95 12.52 -3.61
C TYR A 82 14.03 12.83 -4.80
N ASP A 83 14.57 12.86 -5.99
CA ASP A 83 13.80 13.06 -7.22
C ASP A 83 13.05 11.78 -7.60
N GLY A 84 11.84 11.63 -7.02
CA GLY A 84 10.98 10.47 -7.19
C GLY A 84 9.56 10.73 -6.74
N GLU A 85 8.74 9.70 -6.87
CA GLU A 85 7.34 9.65 -6.45
C GLU A 85 7.09 8.37 -5.64
N PRO A 86 7.66 8.28 -4.38
CA PRO A 86 7.56 7.08 -3.54
C PRO A 86 6.13 6.81 -3.12
N ASN A 87 5.74 5.53 -3.10
CA ASN A 87 4.41 5.09 -2.73
C ASN A 87 4.49 3.97 -1.67
N GLY A 88 4.19 2.70 -2.02
CA GLY A 88 4.24 1.58 -1.10
C GLY A 88 5.63 1.29 -0.53
N CYS A 89 5.70 0.85 0.71
CA CYS A 89 6.94 0.58 1.42
C CYS A 89 6.92 -0.78 2.11
N LYS A 90 8.00 -1.56 2.01
CA LYS A 90 8.24 -2.77 2.82
C LYS A 90 9.73 -2.88 3.15
N PHE A 91 10.06 -3.43 4.31
CA PHE A 91 11.45 -3.64 4.69
C PHE A 91 12.05 -4.87 3.99
N LEU A 92 13.25 -4.72 3.40
CA LEU A 92 14.09 -5.83 2.96
C LEU A 92 14.80 -6.49 4.14
N ASP A 93 15.34 -5.66 5.02
CA ASP A 93 16.01 -6.03 6.27
C ASP A 93 15.71 -4.99 7.36
N ASP A 94 16.52 -4.88 8.39
CA ASP A 94 16.27 -3.95 9.50
C ASP A 94 16.53 -2.48 9.16
N HIS A 95 17.21 -2.19 8.03
CA HIS A 95 17.64 -0.84 7.67
C HIS A 95 17.37 -0.45 6.21
N GLN A 96 17.07 -1.42 5.36
CA GLN A 96 16.76 -1.18 3.96
C GLN A 96 15.26 -1.23 3.72
N LEU A 97 14.70 -0.10 3.37
CA LEU A 97 13.30 0.04 3.00
C LEU A 97 13.18 -0.06 1.48
N LEU A 98 12.47 -1.07 0.99
CA LEU A 98 12.08 -1.16 -0.42
C LEU A 98 10.85 -0.30 -0.64
N VAL A 99 10.93 0.57 -1.64
CA VAL A 99 9.91 1.56 -1.96
C VAL A 99 9.49 1.38 -3.41
N THR A 100 8.20 1.29 -3.67
CA THR A 100 7.67 1.46 -5.03
C THR A 100 7.68 2.94 -5.36
N ASP A 101 8.38 3.30 -6.43
CA ASP A 101 8.44 4.67 -6.92
C ASP A 101 7.79 4.76 -8.29
N TYR A 102 6.77 5.59 -8.40
CA TYR A 102 5.95 5.71 -9.61
C TYR A 102 6.77 6.11 -10.84
N ARG A 103 7.84 6.90 -10.66
CA ARG A 103 8.74 7.36 -11.74
C ARG A 103 9.92 6.44 -11.97
N ASN A 104 10.49 5.88 -10.88
CA ASN A 104 11.81 5.26 -10.90
C ASN A 104 11.75 3.71 -10.80
N GLY A 105 10.59 3.12 -10.55
CA GLY A 105 10.42 1.69 -10.32
C GLY A 105 10.63 1.30 -8.85
N LEU A 106 11.29 0.20 -8.57
CA LEU A 106 11.60 -0.20 -7.20
C LEU A 106 12.91 0.45 -6.75
N MET A 107 12.87 1.15 -5.62
CA MET A 107 14.00 1.85 -5.01
C MET A 107 14.29 1.28 -3.63
N VAL A 108 15.52 1.40 -3.17
CA VAL A 108 15.90 1.09 -1.78
C VAL A 108 16.36 2.36 -1.10
N VAL A 109 15.80 2.61 0.06
CA VAL A 109 16.19 3.67 0.98
C VAL A 109 16.89 3.06 2.19
N ASP A 110 18.13 3.46 2.45
CA ASP A 110 18.80 3.14 3.71
C ASP A 110 18.28 4.07 4.81
N THR A 111 17.59 3.53 5.80
CA THR A 111 16.89 4.31 6.83
C THR A 111 17.81 4.95 7.87
N ARG A 112 19.11 4.62 7.87
CA ARG A 112 20.12 5.22 8.73
C ARG A 112 20.78 6.44 8.09
N SER A 113 21.12 6.31 6.80
CA SER A 113 21.87 7.34 6.08
C SER A 113 20.99 8.23 5.19
N GLY A 114 19.75 7.80 4.89
CA GLY A 114 18.88 8.45 3.91
C GLY A 114 19.31 8.20 2.46
N ALA A 115 20.32 7.37 2.21
CA ALA A 115 20.78 7.08 0.86
C ALA A 115 19.74 6.30 0.06
N VAL A 116 19.50 6.73 -1.18
CA VAL A 116 18.52 6.14 -2.09
C VAL A 116 19.24 5.57 -3.31
N ARG A 117 18.87 4.35 -3.70
CA ARG A 117 19.44 3.70 -4.90
C ARG A 117 18.38 2.87 -5.63
N PRO A 118 18.53 2.67 -6.93
CA PRO A 118 17.67 1.77 -7.68
C PRO A 118 17.79 0.31 -7.19
N TYR A 119 16.66 -0.41 -7.23
CA TYR A 119 16.59 -1.85 -7.01
C TYR A 119 16.17 -2.58 -8.29
N LEU A 120 15.06 -2.15 -8.91
CA LEU A 120 14.60 -2.69 -10.19
C LEU A 120 13.81 -1.59 -10.94
N GLU A 121 14.37 -1.07 -12.02
CA GLU A 121 13.80 0.07 -12.77
C GLU A 121 12.91 -0.35 -13.93
N ARG A 122 13.10 -1.57 -14.44
CA ARG A 122 12.48 -2.00 -15.70
C ARG A 122 12.35 -3.51 -15.80
N ARG A 123 11.46 -3.95 -16.67
CA ARG A 123 11.38 -5.32 -17.16
C ARG A 123 12.02 -5.38 -18.53
N ASN A 124 13.14 -6.09 -18.64
CA ASN A 124 13.97 -6.09 -19.85
C ASN A 124 14.35 -4.64 -20.26
N SER A 125 13.94 -4.20 -21.43
CA SER A 125 14.18 -2.82 -21.95
C SER A 125 13.05 -1.84 -21.64
N GLU A 126 11.91 -2.32 -21.13
CA GLU A 126 10.71 -1.50 -20.88
C GLU A 126 10.65 -1.04 -19.41
N ARG A 127 10.47 0.26 -19.18
CA ARG A 127 10.20 0.80 -17.84
C ARG A 127 8.83 0.36 -17.35
N PHE A 128 8.66 0.31 -16.03
CA PHE A 128 7.34 0.17 -15.43
C PHE A 128 6.47 1.37 -15.77
N LYS A 129 5.16 1.19 -15.77
CA LYS A 129 4.19 2.26 -16.03
C LYS A 129 4.07 3.25 -14.88
N GLY A 130 4.28 2.77 -13.66
CA GLY A 130 4.18 3.48 -12.40
C GLY A 130 3.82 2.52 -11.29
N VAL A 131 4.85 1.98 -10.60
CA VAL A 131 4.65 0.99 -9.54
C VAL A 131 4.02 1.65 -8.31
N ASN A 132 3.12 0.91 -7.63
CA ASN A 132 2.29 1.49 -6.57
C ASN A 132 2.48 0.80 -5.22
N ASP A 133 2.13 -0.47 -5.05
CA ASP A 133 2.20 -1.17 -3.75
C ASP A 133 2.89 -2.53 -3.88
N LEU A 134 3.26 -3.14 -2.74
CA LEU A 134 4.07 -4.35 -2.71
C LEU A 134 3.84 -5.17 -1.44
N VAL A 135 4.07 -6.50 -1.56
CA VAL A 135 4.03 -7.44 -0.42
C VAL A 135 5.01 -8.59 -0.66
N PHE A 136 5.65 -9.10 0.41
CA PHE A 136 6.45 -10.32 0.39
C PHE A 136 5.65 -11.51 0.89
N ASP A 137 5.88 -12.70 0.30
CA ASP A 137 5.49 -13.98 0.90
C ASP A 137 6.61 -14.55 1.79
N SER A 138 6.30 -15.65 2.48
CA SER A 138 7.25 -16.36 3.37
C SER A 138 8.45 -16.97 2.64
N ALA A 139 8.31 -17.24 1.34
CA ALA A 139 9.40 -17.73 0.49
C ALA A 139 10.31 -16.59 -0.02
N GLY A 140 9.98 -15.32 0.28
CA GLY A 140 10.72 -14.14 -0.14
C GLY A 140 10.41 -13.69 -1.56
N ASN A 141 9.34 -14.19 -2.20
CA ASN A 141 8.86 -13.60 -3.43
C ASN A 141 8.24 -12.22 -3.13
N LEU A 142 8.55 -11.26 -3.98
CA LEU A 142 7.95 -9.93 -3.94
C LEU A 142 6.84 -9.84 -4.99
N TYR A 143 5.64 -9.52 -4.54
CA TYR A 143 4.53 -9.15 -5.41
C TYR A 143 4.38 -7.63 -5.41
N PHE A 144 4.23 -7.03 -6.58
CA PHE A 144 4.03 -5.58 -6.68
C PHE A 144 3.14 -5.20 -7.86
N THR A 145 2.45 -4.10 -7.70
CA THR A 145 1.53 -3.55 -8.69
C THR A 145 2.20 -2.48 -9.54
N ASP A 146 1.89 -2.49 -10.83
CA ASP A 146 2.35 -1.50 -11.81
C ASP A 146 1.13 -0.81 -12.39
N GLN A 147 0.72 0.26 -11.72
CA GLN A 147 -0.54 0.95 -11.91
C GLN A 147 -0.54 1.81 -13.17
N GLY A 148 0.42 2.72 -13.29
CA GLY A 148 0.43 3.76 -14.32
C GLY A 148 -0.87 4.60 -14.32
N GLN A 149 -1.11 5.29 -15.42
CA GLN A 149 -2.36 6.04 -15.64
C GLN A 149 -3.47 5.15 -16.25
N THR A 150 -3.55 3.89 -15.79
CA THR A 150 -4.51 2.91 -16.29
C THR A 150 -5.89 3.04 -15.63
N GLY A 151 -6.89 2.46 -16.23
CA GLY A 151 -8.28 2.51 -15.78
C GLY A 151 -9.18 1.68 -16.67
N LEU A 152 -10.50 1.82 -16.56
CA LEU A 152 -11.45 1.09 -17.40
C LEU A 152 -11.30 1.43 -18.90
N HIS A 153 -10.80 2.62 -19.22
CA HIS A 153 -10.51 3.05 -20.60
C HIS A 153 -9.23 2.42 -21.15
N ASP A 154 -8.28 2.07 -20.29
CA ASP A 154 -7.02 1.41 -20.60
C ASP A 154 -6.70 0.43 -19.47
N PRO A 155 -7.24 -0.80 -19.46
CA PRO A 155 -7.06 -1.74 -18.37
C PRO A 155 -5.73 -2.49 -18.47
N THR A 156 -4.63 -1.81 -18.77
CA THR A 156 -3.32 -2.42 -19.00
C THR A 156 -2.36 -2.33 -17.81
N GLY A 157 -2.88 -2.08 -16.61
CA GLY A 157 -2.13 -2.21 -15.37
C GLY A 157 -1.72 -3.65 -15.11
N ARG A 158 -0.65 -3.84 -14.35
CA ARG A 158 0.02 -5.14 -14.22
C ARG A 158 0.22 -5.52 -12.76
N LEU A 159 0.22 -6.83 -12.50
CA LEU A 159 0.68 -7.44 -11.26
C LEU A 159 1.92 -8.28 -11.58
N TYR A 160 3.00 -8.02 -10.85
CA TYR A 160 4.26 -8.74 -11.00
C TYR A 160 4.59 -9.58 -9.78
N ARG A 161 5.39 -10.64 -10.00
CA ARG A 161 6.14 -11.36 -8.97
C ARG A 161 7.63 -11.34 -9.32
N LEU A 162 8.45 -10.87 -8.38
CA LEU A 162 9.89 -10.98 -8.44
C LEU A 162 10.33 -12.07 -7.46
N ARG A 163 10.93 -13.12 -7.98
CA ARG A 163 11.45 -14.23 -7.18
C ARG A 163 12.80 -13.89 -6.54
N PRO A 164 13.21 -14.58 -5.44
CA PRO A 164 14.52 -14.37 -4.82
C PRO A 164 15.69 -14.60 -5.77
N ASP A 165 15.55 -15.47 -6.78
CA ASP A 165 16.55 -15.70 -7.82
C ASP A 165 16.63 -14.58 -8.87
N GLY A 166 15.75 -13.55 -8.72
CA GLY A 166 15.68 -12.39 -9.59
C GLY A 166 14.83 -12.56 -10.84
N ARG A 167 14.13 -13.67 -10.99
CA ARG A 167 13.17 -13.86 -12.09
C ARG A 167 11.95 -12.99 -11.89
N LEU A 168 11.69 -12.11 -12.84
CA LEU A 168 10.50 -11.25 -12.87
C LEU A 168 9.42 -11.86 -13.76
N GLU A 169 8.25 -12.10 -13.18
CA GLU A 169 7.08 -12.70 -13.84
C GLU A 169 5.90 -11.74 -13.81
N GLN A 170 5.24 -11.55 -14.94
CA GLN A 170 3.98 -10.83 -15.01
C GLN A 170 2.84 -11.82 -14.76
N LEU A 171 2.16 -11.68 -13.63
CA LEU A 171 1.03 -12.53 -13.25
C LEU A 171 -0.28 -12.09 -13.93
N LEU A 172 -0.54 -10.77 -13.98
CA LEU A 172 -1.67 -10.15 -14.64
C LEU A 172 -1.22 -8.97 -15.49
N GLY A 173 -1.93 -8.69 -16.58
CA GLY A 173 -1.62 -7.58 -17.49
C GLY A 173 -2.87 -6.83 -17.98
N ASN A 174 -3.99 -7.01 -17.30
CA ASN A 174 -5.29 -6.48 -17.72
C ASN A 174 -6.07 -5.85 -16.53
N VAL A 175 -5.35 -5.20 -15.62
CA VAL A 175 -5.94 -4.67 -14.39
C VAL A 175 -6.20 -3.17 -14.51
N PRO A 176 -7.45 -2.70 -14.36
CA PRO A 176 -7.77 -1.27 -14.37
C PRO A 176 -7.27 -0.58 -13.10
N SER A 177 -6.07 -0.01 -13.13
CA SER A 177 -5.45 0.69 -12.00
C SER A 177 -5.21 -0.22 -10.78
N PRO A 178 -4.29 -1.22 -10.88
CA PRO A 178 -3.92 -2.05 -9.73
C PRO A 178 -3.21 -1.20 -8.68
N ASN A 179 -3.59 -1.38 -7.41
CA ASN A 179 -3.12 -0.57 -6.29
C ASN A 179 -2.66 -1.47 -5.14
N GLY A 180 -3.29 -1.42 -3.98
CA GLY A 180 -2.92 -2.23 -2.83
C GLY A 180 -2.89 -3.73 -3.12
N VAL A 181 -1.93 -4.43 -2.52
CA VAL A 181 -1.79 -5.88 -2.66
C VAL A 181 -1.47 -6.51 -1.30
N ALA A 182 -2.18 -7.58 -0.96
CA ALA A 182 -1.99 -8.32 0.29
C ALA A 182 -2.20 -9.82 0.08
N LEU A 183 -1.56 -10.65 0.93
CA LEU A 183 -1.69 -12.10 0.90
C LEU A 183 -2.72 -12.60 1.93
N SER A 184 -3.39 -13.70 1.62
CA SER A 184 -4.14 -14.48 2.62
C SER A 184 -3.18 -15.13 3.63
N PRO A 185 -3.66 -15.54 4.84
CA PRO A 185 -2.80 -16.16 5.85
C PRO A 185 -2.08 -17.43 5.38
N ASP A 186 -2.68 -18.18 4.46
CA ASP A 186 -2.10 -19.38 3.85
C ASP A 186 -1.28 -19.11 2.58
N GLU A 187 -1.13 -17.84 2.20
CA GLU A 187 -0.41 -17.34 1.02
C GLU A 187 -0.90 -17.93 -0.32
N ARG A 188 -2.10 -18.50 -0.35
CA ARG A 188 -2.69 -19.09 -1.57
C ARG A 188 -3.53 -18.11 -2.37
N VAL A 189 -3.77 -16.93 -1.85
CA VAL A 189 -4.55 -15.88 -2.49
C VAL A 189 -3.86 -14.54 -2.34
N LEU A 190 -3.71 -13.82 -3.46
CA LEU A 190 -3.47 -12.39 -3.44
C LEU A 190 -4.81 -11.65 -3.50
N TYR A 191 -4.99 -10.71 -2.61
CA TYR A 191 -6.02 -9.69 -2.71
C TYR A 191 -5.42 -8.48 -3.41
N LEU A 192 -6.10 -8.00 -4.44
CA LEU A 192 -5.61 -6.91 -5.29
C LEU A 192 -6.65 -5.78 -5.35
N GLY A 193 -6.28 -4.62 -4.90
CA GLY A 193 -7.07 -3.40 -5.07
C GLY A 193 -7.08 -2.99 -6.54
N VAL A 194 -8.27 -2.91 -7.12
CA VAL A 194 -8.50 -2.49 -8.51
C VAL A 194 -9.26 -1.18 -8.46
N THR A 195 -8.51 -0.08 -8.27
CA THR A 195 -9.06 1.24 -7.93
C THR A 195 -10.10 1.71 -8.93
N ARG A 196 -9.78 1.71 -10.21
CA ARG A 196 -10.69 2.21 -11.24
C ARG A 196 -11.78 1.22 -11.67
N GLY A 197 -11.71 -0.02 -11.15
CA GLY A 197 -12.80 -0.99 -11.24
C GLY A 197 -13.73 -0.99 -10.03
N ASN A 198 -13.46 -0.19 -8.99
CA ASN A 198 -14.17 -0.21 -7.70
C ASN A 198 -14.23 -1.61 -7.08
N GLN A 199 -13.19 -2.42 -7.22
CA GLN A 199 -13.18 -3.81 -6.78
C GLN A 199 -11.90 -4.17 -6.03
N VAL A 200 -12.03 -5.15 -5.13
CA VAL A 200 -10.89 -5.98 -4.72
C VAL A 200 -11.01 -7.29 -5.48
N TRP A 201 -9.96 -7.67 -6.19
CA TRP A 201 -9.90 -8.98 -6.83
C TRP A 201 -9.27 -10.02 -5.91
N ARG A 202 -9.77 -11.24 -6.02
CA ARG A 202 -9.19 -12.45 -5.46
C ARG A 202 -8.39 -13.14 -6.58
N VAL A 203 -7.09 -13.26 -6.38
CA VAL A 203 -6.14 -13.83 -7.34
C VAL A 203 -5.56 -15.12 -6.74
N PRO A 204 -6.12 -16.30 -7.05
CA PRO A 204 -5.59 -17.56 -6.54
C PRO A 204 -4.19 -17.84 -7.10
N LEU A 205 -3.26 -18.21 -6.22
CA LEU A 205 -1.93 -18.68 -6.55
C LEU A 205 -1.95 -20.21 -6.56
N MET A 206 -1.58 -20.79 -7.69
CA MET A 206 -1.52 -22.23 -7.88
C MET A 206 -0.18 -22.78 -7.40
N ASP A 207 -0.11 -24.08 -7.10
CA ASP A 207 1.12 -24.74 -6.60
C ASP A 207 2.30 -24.64 -7.58
N ASP A 208 2.03 -24.54 -8.89
CA ASP A 208 3.04 -24.29 -9.93
C ASP A 208 3.46 -22.80 -10.00
N GLY A 209 2.83 -21.96 -9.18
CA GLY A 209 3.06 -20.52 -9.12
C GLY A 209 2.32 -19.70 -10.18
N SER A 210 1.50 -20.33 -11.03
CA SER A 210 0.60 -19.62 -11.93
C SER A 210 -0.58 -19.01 -11.17
N VAL A 211 -1.33 -18.12 -11.83
CA VAL A 211 -2.60 -17.58 -11.31
C VAL A 211 -3.76 -18.15 -12.12
N SER A 212 -4.88 -18.40 -11.46
CA SER A 212 -6.06 -18.97 -12.12
C SER A 212 -7.36 -18.44 -11.48
N LYS A 213 -8.45 -18.45 -12.25
CA LYS A 213 -9.80 -18.14 -11.79
C LYS A 213 -9.88 -16.84 -10.97
N VAL A 214 -9.21 -15.80 -11.45
CA VAL A 214 -9.25 -14.46 -10.86
C VAL A 214 -10.70 -13.96 -10.89
N SER A 215 -11.18 -13.44 -9.75
CA SER A 215 -12.57 -13.01 -9.60
C SER A 215 -12.67 -11.78 -8.71
N ALA A 216 -13.79 -11.05 -8.80
CA ALA A 216 -14.12 -10.03 -7.82
C ALA A 216 -14.36 -10.69 -6.45
N PHE A 217 -13.66 -10.18 -5.43
CA PHE A 217 -13.86 -10.54 -4.03
C PHE A 217 -14.87 -9.58 -3.40
N PHE A 218 -14.68 -8.28 -3.62
CA PHE A 218 -15.55 -7.23 -3.10
C PHE A 218 -15.73 -6.13 -4.15
N THR A 219 -16.92 -5.55 -4.20
CA THR A 219 -17.20 -4.37 -5.03
C THR A 219 -17.59 -3.22 -4.11
N SER A 220 -16.83 -2.13 -4.17
CA SER A 220 -17.06 -0.92 -3.40
C SER A 220 -17.88 0.10 -4.21
N TYR A 221 -18.13 1.23 -3.58
CA TYR A 221 -18.86 2.36 -4.16
C TYR A 221 -17.99 3.62 -4.09
N GLY A 222 -18.47 4.69 -4.68
CA GLY A 222 -17.88 6.02 -4.55
C GLY A 222 -17.02 6.44 -5.73
N PRO A 223 -16.45 7.62 -5.66
CA PRO A 223 -15.71 8.25 -6.76
C PRO A 223 -14.30 7.69 -6.95
N SER A 224 -13.78 6.99 -5.94
CA SER A 224 -12.50 6.32 -5.98
C SER A 224 -12.66 4.94 -5.34
N GLY A 225 -12.07 3.92 -5.93
CA GLY A 225 -12.17 2.55 -5.47
C GLY A 225 -11.16 2.19 -4.37
N PRO A 226 -10.99 0.87 -4.12
CA PRO A 226 -10.00 0.35 -3.18
C PRO A 226 -8.60 0.86 -3.46
N ASP A 227 -7.85 1.13 -2.38
CA ASP A 227 -6.47 1.61 -2.39
C ASP A 227 -5.60 0.62 -1.60
N GLY A 228 -4.93 1.02 -0.54
CA GLY A 228 -4.12 0.12 0.27
C GLY A 228 -4.90 -0.99 0.95
N LEU A 229 -4.29 -2.15 1.09
CA LEU A 229 -4.88 -3.36 1.67
C LEU A 229 -4.04 -3.89 2.83
N ALA A 230 -4.70 -4.46 3.83
CA ALA A 230 -4.06 -5.27 4.86
C ALA A 230 -4.91 -6.52 5.16
N VAL A 231 -4.28 -7.57 5.68
CA VAL A 231 -4.96 -8.80 6.11
C VAL A 231 -4.58 -9.10 7.55
N ASP A 232 -5.52 -9.58 8.34
CA ASP A 232 -5.27 -10.01 9.71
C ASP A 232 -5.18 -11.55 9.85
N GLU A 233 -4.79 -12.03 11.04
CA GLU A 233 -4.62 -13.46 11.33
C GLU A 233 -5.93 -14.26 11.25
N ALA A 234 -7.07 -13.60 11.37
CA ALA A 234 -8.39 -14.20 11.14
C ALA A 234 -8.76 -14.30 9.65
N GLY A 235 -7.91 -13.77 8.75
CA GLY A 235 -8.14 -13.75 7.31
C GLY A 235 -9.09 -12.65 6.86
N ARG A 236 -9.42 -11.66 7.72
CA ARG A 236 -10.19 -10.50 7.32
C ARG A 236 -9.34 -9.60 6.44
N VAL A 237 -9.96 -9.08 5.41
CA VAL A 237 -9.33 -8.13 4.48
C VAL A 237 -9.77 -6.72 4.83
N ILE A 238 -8.82 -5.89 5.19
CA ILE A 238 -9.06 -4.47 5.46
C ILE A 238 -8.71 -3.69 4.19
N VAL A 239 -9.60 -2.78 3.77
CA VAL A 239 -9.53 -2.11 2.47
C VAL A 239 -9.69 -0.60 2.67
N ALA A 240 -8.65 0.16 2.49
CA ALA A 240 -8.74 1.62 2.42
C ALA A 240 -9.53 2.04 1.17
N ASN A 241 -10.44 3.01 1.33
CA ASN A 241 -11.29 3.48 0.25
C ASN A 241 -11.33 5.03 0.23
N PRO A 242 -10.37 5.67 -0.44
CA PRO A 242 -10.38 7.12 -0.62
C PRO A 242 -11.62 7.56 -1.40
N GLY A 243 -12.00 8.82 -1.21
CA GLY A 243 -13.25 9.39 -1.74
C GLY A 243 -14.44 9.15 -0.81
N LEU A 244 -14.48 8.05 -0.08
CA LEU A 244 -15.44 7.80 1.00
C LEU A 244 -14.85 8.13 2.38
N GLY A 245 -13.53 8.16 2.52
CA GLY A 245 -12.84 8.38 3.81
C GLY A 245 -13.05 7.25 4.80
N ILE A 246 -13.07 6.01 4.31
CA ILE A 246 -13.32 4.83 5.14
C ILE A 246 -12.32 3.71 4.87
N ALA A 247 -12.22 2.78 5.81
CA ALA A 247 -11.69 1.46 5.55
C ALA A 247 -12.76 0.39 5.83
N TRP A 248 -12.96 -0.50 4.87
CA TRP A 248 -13.82 -1.68 5.02
C TRP A 248 -13.07 -2.76 5.79
N VAL A 249 -13.71 -3.41 6.74
CA VAL A 249 -13.25 -4.66 7.36
C VAL A 249 -14.15 -5.77 6.84
N LEU A 250 -13.59 -6.63 5.99
CA LEU A 250 -14.33 -7.69 5.30
C LEU A 250 -13.96 -9.05 5.89
N SER A 251 -14.95 -9.91 6.11
CA SER A 251 -14.70 -11.31 6.45
C SER A 251 -13.93 -12.03 5.33
N PRO A 252 -13.38 -13.25 5.59
CA PRO A 252 -12.79 -14.08 4.54
C PRO A 252 -13.75 -14.45 3.39
N ARG A 253 -15.05 -14.18 3.57
CA ARG A 253 -16.12 -14.38 2.57
C ARG A 253 -16.57 -13.09 1.91
N ALA A 254 -15.84 -11.99 2.11
CA ALA A 254 -16.19 -10.65 1.60
C ALA A 254 -17.46 -10.02 2.21
N GLU A 255 -17.88 -10.50 3.38
CA GLU A 255 -19.00 -9.89 4.11
C GLU A 255 -18.47 -8.64 4.85
N PRO A 256 -19.04 -7.44 4.66
CA PRO A 256 -18.67 -6.27 5.44
C PRO A 256 -19.05 -6.45 6.92
N GLU A 257 -18.05 -6.55 7.80
CA GLU A 257 -18.23 -6.70 9.24
C GLU A 257 -18.21 -5.34 9.95
N CYS A 258 -17.33 -4.46 9.50
CA CYS A 258 -17.16 -3.14 10.10
C CYS A 258 -16.71 -2.12 9.04
N VAL A 259 -17.05 -0.87 9.26
CA VAL A 259 -16.53 0.30 8.54
C VAL A 259 -15.79 1.18 9.54
N LEU A 260 -14.52 1.42 9.28
CA LEU A 260 -13.70 2.38 10.01
C LEU A 260 -13.76 3.72 9.28
N ARG A 261 -14.23 4.77 9.95
CA ARG A 261 -14.46 6.07 9.32
C ARG A 261 -13.38 7.07 9.73
N SER A 262 -12.84 7.78 8.76
CA SER A 262 -11.97 8.93 8.97
C SER A 262 -12.79 10.13 9.45
N GLY A 263 -12.37 10.74 10.56
CA GLY A 263 -12.89 12.05 11.00
C GLY A 263 -12.08 13.24 10.46
N ALA A 264 -10.97 12.96 9.73
CA ALA A 264 -10.03 14.01 9.30
C ALA A 264 -10.19 14.42 7.84
N GLY A 265 -10.77 13.56 7.00
CA GLY A 265 -10.94 13.83 5.57
C GLY A 265 -11.46 12.62 4.81
N HIS A 266 -11.50 12.72 3.47
CA HIS A 266 -12.03 11.68 2.60
C HIS A 266 -10.96 10.90 1.81
N SER A 267 -9.68 11.13 2.08
CA SER A 267 -8.56 10.52 1.35
C SER A 267 -7.83 9.49 2.21
N LEU A 268 -8.55 8.51 2.75
CA LEU A 268 -7.97 7.37 3.46
C LEU A 268 -7.34 6.44 2.44
N THR A 269 -6.01 6.50 2.26
CA THR A 269 -5.33 5.87 1.13
C THR A 269 -4.72 4.52 1.46
N ASN A 270 -4.01 4.39 2.60
CA ASN A 270 -3.33 3.14 2.88
C ASN A 270 -3.36 2.81 4.38
N ILE A 271 -3.09 1.55 4.70
CA ILE A 271 -3.23 1.01 6.06
C ILE A 271 -2.12 0.03 6.38
N ALA A 272 -1.71 0.01 7.65
CA ALA A 272 -0.77 -0.98 8.17
C ALA A 272 -1.12 -1.34 9.62
N PHE A 273 -0.92 -2.58 9.97
CA PHE A 273 -0.97 -3.02 11.36
C PHE A 273 0.34 -2.71 12.09
N GLY A 274 0.23 -2.22 13.31
CA GLY A 274 1.36 -1.90 14.18
C GLY A 274 1.03 -2.09 15.66
N GLY A 275 1.92 -1.56 16.51
CA GLY A 275 1.85 -1.74 17.94
C GLY A 275 2.38 -3.11 18.40
N PRO A 276 2.60 -3.31 19.71
CA PRO A 276 3.26 -4.51 20.26
C PRO A 276 2.55 -5.82 19.89
N GLU A 277 1.23 -5.82 19.87
CA GLU A 277 0.40 -6.99 19.52
C GLU A 277 -0.04 -7.01 18.06
N ARG A 278 0.39 -6.03 17.23
CA ARG A 278 -0.06 -5.85 15.85
C ARG A 278 -1.59 -5.76 15.69
N LYS A 279 -2.29 -5.33 16.72
CA LYS A 279 -3.75 -5.14 16.71
C LYS A 279 -4.19 -3.72 16.41
N THR A 280 -3.27 -2.77 16.38
CA THR A 280 -3.58 -1.40 16.03
C THR A 280 -3.40 -1.23 14.53
N LEU A 281 -4.49 -0.89 13.84
CA LEU A 281 -4.47 -0.48 12.45
C LEU A 281 -4.15 1.01 12.40
N PHE A 282 -3.15 1.38 11.61
CA PHE A 282 -2.81 2.76 11.28
C PHE A 282 -3.20 3.04 9.85
N ALA A 283 -3.71 4.24 9.59
CA ALA A 283 -4.20 4.63 8.28
C ALA A 283 -3.69 6.02 7.90
N THR A 284 -3.16 6.16 6.68
CA THR A 284 -2.82 7.46 6.11
C THR A 284 -4.08 8.15 5.59
N GLU A 285 -4.30 9.39 6.03
CA GLU A 285 -5.30 10.30 5.47
C GLU A 285 -4.58 11.44 4.75
N SER A 286 -4.48 11.30 3.43
CA SER A 286 -3.55 12.06 2.61
C SER A 286 -3.96 13.51 2.38
N ALA A 287 -5.26 13.82 2.40
CA ALA A 287 -5.73 15.20 2.20
C ALA A 287 -5.40 16.12 3.39
N SER A 288 -5.48 15.60 4.61
CA SER A 288 -5.13 16.35 5.82
C SER A 288 -3.66 16.20 6.23
N GLY A 289 -2.96 15.20 5.67
CA GLY A 289 -1.64 14.81 6.11
C GLY A 289 -1.64 14.16 7.49
N SER A 290 -2.70 13.43 7.83
CA SER A 290 -2.86 12.77 9.13
C SER A 290 -2.55 11.29 9.04
N VAL A 291 -2.10 10.72 10.15
CA VAL A 291 -2.14 9.29 10.43
C VAL A 291 -3.18 9.05 11.49
N LEU A 292 -4.14 8.18 11.19
CA LEU A 292 -5.23 7.79 12.07
C LEU A 292 -5.00 6.37 12.56
N ARG A 293 -5.70 5.94 13.62
CA ARG A 293 -5.58 4.57 14.14
C ARG A 293 -6.88 4.04 14.73
N ALA A 294 -6.99 2.72 14.77
CA ALA A 294 -8.02 2.00 15.53
C ALA A 294 -7.47 0.65 16.03
N THR A 295 -7.88 0.22 17.22
CA THR A 295 -7.54 -1.12 17.69
C THR A 295 -8.59 -2.11 17.21
N LEU A 296 -8.13 -3.22 16.61
CA LEU A 296 -8.96 -4.34 16.19
C LEU A 296 -8.77 -5.53 17.14
N ASP A 297 -9.67 -6.48 17.07
CA ASP A 297 -9.69 -7.68 17.93
C ASP A 297 -8.71 -8.78 17.48
N SER A 298 -8.33 -8.79 16.19
CA SER A 298 -7.34 -9.70 15.60
C SER A 298 -6.07 -8.96 15.22
N ALA A 299 -4.93 -9.61 15.38
CA ALA A 299 -3.64 -9.08 14.95
C ALA A 299 -3.52 -9.07 13.42
N GLY A 300 -2.84 -8.08 12.86
CA GLY A 300 -2.45 -8.11 11.47
C GLY A 300 -1.45 -9.24 11.19
N LEU A 301 -1.42 -9.74 9.97
CA LEU A 301 -0.40 -10.72 9.58
C LEU A 301 1.00 -10.17 9.80
N ALA A 302 1.90 -11.04 10.25
CA ALA A 302 3.32 -10.69 10.31
C ALA A 302 3.81 -10.43 8.88
N LEU A 303 4.41 -9.28 8.64
CA LEU A 303 4.98 -8.96 7.34
C LEU A 303 6.27 -9.74 7.12
N HIS A 304 6.34 -10.43 6.00
CA HIS A 304 7.57 -11.07 5.54
C HIS A 304 8.51 -10.02 4.94
N ARG A 305 9.78 -10.38 4.84
CA ARG A 305 10.86 -9.58 4.26
C ARG A 305 11.52 -10.36 3.14
N ALA A 306 12.38 -9.71 2.37
CA ALA A 306 13.17 -10.41 1.38
C ALA A 306 13.91 -11.60 2.03
N ALA A 307 14.02 -12.72 1.30
CA ALA A 307 14.90 -13.80 1.72
C ALA A 307 16.34 -13.26 1.85
N PRO A 308 17.15 -13.74 2.83
CA PRO A 308 18.54 -13.33 2.92
C PRO A 308 19.22 -13.55 1.57
N SER A 309 19.86 -12.53 1.01
CA SER A 309 20.57 -12.64 -0.26
C SER A 309 21.70 -13.67 -0.09
N THR A 310 21.59 -14.81 -0.71
CA THR A 310 22.71 -15.72 -0.92
C THR A 310 23.63 -15.06 -1.95
N GLY A 311 24.44 -14.10 -1.50
CA GLY A 311 25.65 -13.52 -2.10
C GLY A 311 25.84 -13.59 -3.63
N ALA A 312 24.89 -13.17 -4.41
CA ALA A 312 25.09 -12.89 -5.83
C ALA A 312 25.12 -11.39 -6.05
N THR A 313 26.32 -10.83 -6.04
CA THR A 313 26.61 -9.49 -6.59
C THR A 313 26.17 -9.48 -8.06
N ARG A 314 25.16 -8.67 -8.40
CA ARG A 314 24.82 -8.35 -9.80
C ARG A 314 25.59 -7.14 -10.28
#